data_3dc0101648648ee308dad3aaac8052dc
#
_entry.id   3dc0101648648ee308dad3aaac8052dc
#
_cell.length_a   1.000
_cell.length_b   1.000
_cell.length_c   1.000
_cell.angle_alpha   90.00
_cell.angle_beta   90.00
_cell.angle_gamma   90.00
#
_symmetry.space_group_name_H-M   'P 1'
#
loop_
_entity.id
_entity.type
_entity.pdbx_description
1 polymer ?
#
loop_
_entity_poly.entity_id
_entity_poly.type
_entity_poly.pdbx_seq_one_letter_code
_entity_poly.pdbx_strand_id
1 'polypeptide(L)'
;FRRSRGLGDVYKRQPNSERTMGTYLGASERLVFNSDFIEVANNSKILFSEGYQFTSDENFSAFLSILKGTEKTTKLALSLSDPGVVQTFKSRFKEVFDVRKVDYLFCNKEEAISLVGENFVKDLSSLAVNYVVTNGAESSYVSEEGSYAEIKAKSVKAIDSNGAGDIFAGAALNKIIEGDSFLNACEFGNYASSIIVQEKSPRLSIDQYKKLKADY
;
A
#
# COMPACT_ATOMS: atom_id res chain seq x y z
N PHE A 1 20.51 3.30 -32.29
CA PHE A 1 19.69 3.27 -31.07
C PHE A 1 20.13 2.06 -30.24
N ARG A 2 21.05 2.25 -29.32
CA ARG A 2 21.24 1.25 -28.27
C ARG A 2 19.95 1.23 -27.46
N ARG A 3 19.12 0.19 -27.64
CA ARG A 3 18.07 -0.12 -26.67
C ARG A 3 18.78 -0.27 -25.31
N SER A 4 18.69 0.73 -24.46
CA SER A 4 18.96 0.52 -23.06
C SER A 4 17.97 -0.58 -22.66
N ARG A 5 18.48 -1.69 -22.17
CA ARG A 5 17.64 -2.67 -21.46
C ARG A 5 17.27 -1.97 -20.16
N GLY A 6 16.24 -1.12 -20.30
CA GLY A 6 15.88 -0.12 -19.31
C GLY A 6 15.38 -0.80 -18.07
N LEU A 7 15.75 -0.24 -17.01
CA LEU A 7 15.02 -0.20 -15.75
C LEU A 7 13.52 -0.03 -16.07
N GLY A 8 12.64 -0.83 -15.47
CA GLY A 8 11.21 -0.83 -15.79
C GLY A 8 10.51 0.51 -15.66
N ASP A 9 11.09 1.45 -14.89
CA ASP A 9 10.52 2.75 -14.64
C ASP A 9 11.48 3.89 -14.98
N VAL A 10 10.93 4.92 -15.63
CA VAL A 10 11.56 6.24 -15.74
C VAL A 10 10.66 7.21 -14.99
N TYR A 11 11.20 7.90 -13.97
CA TYR A 11 10.44 8.92 -13.28
C TYR A 11 11.10 10.30 -13.36
N LYS A 12 10.28 11.32 -13.43
CA LYS A 12 10.69 12.73 -13.39
C LYS A 12 10.20 13.31 -12.08
N ARG A 13 11.13 13.73 -11.22
CA ARG A 13 10.81 14.48 -10.01
C ARG A 13 10.53 15.94 -10.34
N GLN A 14 9.46 16.46 -9.79
CA GLN A 14 9.06 17.85 -9.90
C GLN A 14 9.65 18.71 -8.78
N PRO A 15 9.73 20.06 -8.91
CA PRO A 15 10.24 20.94 -7.86
C PRO A 15 9.48 20.87 -6.52
N ASN A 16 8.20 20.49 -6.55
CA ASN A 16 7.33 20.28 -5.37
C ASN A 16 7.51 18.90 -4.71
N SER A 17 8.55 18.16 -5.05
CA SER A 17 8.84 16.79 -4.60
C SER A 17 7.87 15.70 -5.10
N GLU A 18 6.91 16.05 -5.95
CA GLU A 18 6.07 15.08 -6.65
C GLU A 18 6.79 14.45 -7.84
N ARG A 19 6.20 13.39 -8.39
CA ARG A 19 6.78 12.62 -9.49
C ARG A 19 5.77 12.29 -10.57
N THR A 20 6.28 12.17 -11.79
CA THR A 20 5.56 11.54 -12.91
C THR A 20 6.36 10.32 -13.35
N MET A 21 5.69 9.19 -13.50
CA MET A 21 6.31 7.92 -13.89
C MET A 21 5.86 7.50 -15.28
N GLY A 22 6.82 6.96 -16.06
CA GLY A 22 6.55 6.19 -17.28
C GLY A 22 7.01 4.76 -17.04
N THR A 23 6.07 3.84 -16.86
CA THR A 23 6.33 2.45 -16.46
C THR A 23 6.20 1.50 -17.63
N TYR A 24 7.15 0.56 -17.74
CA TYR A 24 7.05 -0.63 -18.57
C TYR A 24 7.07 -1.87 -17.67
N LEU A 25 5.92 -2.53 -17.53
CA LEU A 25 5.72 -3.62 -16.56
C LEU A 25 6.56 -4.87 -16.87
N GLY A 26 6.79 -5.18 -18.16
CA GLY A 26 7.67 -6.27 -18.56
C GLY A 26 7.23 -7.62 -17.99
N ALA A 27 8.13 -8.30 -17.28
CA ALA A 27 7.85 -9.61 -16.69
C ALA A 27 6.81 -9.54 -15.55
N SER A 28 6.61 -8.39 -14.92
CA SER A 28 5.65 -8.25 -13.82
C SER A 28 4.19 -8.35 -14.26
N GLU A 29 3.89 -8.21 -15.55
CA GLU A 29 2.56 -8.48 -16.11
C GLU A 29 2.23 -9.98 -16.23
N ARG A 30 3.23 -10.84 -16.08
CA ARG A 30 3.14 -12.28 -16.40
C ARG A 30 3.49 -13.14 -15.19
N LEU A 31 3.05 -12.74 -14.04
CA LEU A 31 3.23 -13.57 -12.84
C LEU A 31 2.34 -14.80 -12.96
N VAL A 32 2.96 -15.96 -13.00
CA VAL A 32 2.23 -17.24 -13.00
C VAL A 32 2.11 -17.70 -11.56
N PHE A 33 0.90 -17.75 -11.08
CA PHE A 33 0.59 -18.32 -9.76
C PHE A 33 0.21 -19.79 -9.92
N ASN A 34 0.58 -20.59 -8.97
CA ASN A 34 0.19 -21.99 -8.86
C ASN A 34 -0.46 -22.25 -7.49
N SER A 35 -0.90 -23.50 -7.24
CA SER A 35 -1.52 -23.91 -5.98
C SER A 35 -0.62 -23.70 -4.75
N ASP A 36 0.71 -23.72 -4.94
CA ASP A 36 1.67 -23.59 -3.84
C ASP A 36 1.58 -22.20 -3.20
N PHE A 37 1.15 -21.17 -3.96
CA PHE A 37 0.91 -19.83 -3.41
C PHE A 37 -0.25 -19.81 -2.41
N ILE A 38 -1.27 -20.65 -2.60
CA ILE A 38 -2.38 -20.78 -1.63
C ILE A 38 -1.87 -21.40 -0.33
N GLU A 39 -1.03 -22.42 -0.43
CA GLU A 39 -0.42 -23.05 0.74
C GLU A 39 0.47 -22.05 1.50
N VAL A 40 1.32 -21.31 0.78
CA VAL A 40 2.16 -20.25 1.39
C VAL A 40 1.30 -19.17 2.05
N ALA A 41 0.23 -18.73 1.39
CA ALA A 41 -0.70 -17.76 1.96
C ALA A 41 -1.35 -18.27 3.25
N ASN A 42 -1.81 -19.53 3.26
CA ASN A 42 -2.46 -20.14 4.43
C ASN A 42 -1.49 -20.34 5.62
N ASN A 43 -0.20 -20.48 5.34
CA ASN A 43 0.85 -20.55 6.36
C ASN A 43 1.40 -19.17 6.76
N SER A 44 0.83 -18.08 6.24
CA SER A 44 1.24 -16.71 6.52
C SER A 44 0.27 -16.01 7.47
N LYS A 45 0.75 -15.02 8.23
CA LYS A 45 -0.12 -14.19 9.08
C LYS A 45 -0.95 -13.21 8.24
N ILE A 46 -0.33 -12.67 7.18
CA ILE A 46 -0.93 -11.62 6.33
C ILE A 46 -0.61 -11.93 4.87
N LEU A 47 -1.65 -11.90 4.03
CA LEU A 47 -1.54 -11.80 2.58
C LEU A 47 -1.61 -10.31 2.21
N PHE A 48 -0.51 -9.75 1.70
CA PHE A 48 -0.47 -8.37 1.24
C PHE A 48 -0.49 -8.30 -0.29
N SER A 49 -1.30 -7.42 -0.83
CA SER A 49 -1.35 -7.11 -2.26
C SER A 49 -1.41 -5.61 -2.51
N GLU A 50 -1.00 -5.22 -3.71
CA GLU A 50 -1.06 -3.86 -4.20
C GLU A 50 -2.01 -3.76 -5.39
N GLY A 51 -2.66 -2.62 -5.57
CA GLY A 51 -3.55 -2.34 -6.69
C GLY A 51 -2.88 -2.48 -8.06
N TYR A 52 -1.57 -2.33 -8.13
CA TYR A 52 -0.82 -2.59 -9.36
C TYR A 52 -0.97 -4.02 -9.88
N GLN A 53 -1.22 -5.00 -9.01
CA GLN A 53 -1.51 -6.39 -9.44
C GLN A 53 -2.81 -6.49 -10.24
N PHE A 54 -3.67 -5.49 -10.14
CA PHE A 54 -4.97 -5.48 -10.81
C PHE A 54 -4.91 -4.88 -12.22
N THR A 55 -3.74 -4.43 -12.69
CA THR A 55 -3.58 -3.82 -14.02
C THR A 55 -3.45 -4.83 -15.15
N SER A 56 -3.05 -6.08 -14.88
CA SER A 56 -2.98 -7.20 -15.82
C SER A 56 -4.10 -8.20 -15.55
N ASP A 57 -4.69 -8.77 -16.62
CA ASP A 57 -5.77 -9.76 -16.51
C ASP A 57 -5.27 -11.06 -15.87
N GLU A 58 -4.07 -11.49 -16.24
CA GLU A 58 -3.44 -12.69 -15.70
C GLU A 58 -3.15 -12.55 -14.21
N ASN A 59 -2.52 -11.43 -13.81
CA ASN A 59 -2.18 -11.18 -12.43
C ASN A 59 -3.43 -11.05 -11.55
N PHE A 60 -4.46 -10.35 -12.05
CA PHE A 60 -5.72 -10.18 -11.32
C PHE A 60 -6.43 -11.51 -11.13
N SER A 61 -6.56 -12.33 -12.19
CA SER A 61 -7.17 -13.64 -12.13
C SER A 61 -6.43 -14.57 -11.16
N ALA A 62 -5.11 -14.54 -11.20
CA ALA A 62 -4.26 -15.29 -10.30
C ALA A 62 -4.42 -14.85 -8.84
N PHE A 63 -4.42 -13.53 -8.59
CA PHE A 63 -4.65 -12.99 -7.24
C PHE A 63 -6.02 -13.40 -6.70
N LEU A 64 -7.09 -13.29 -7.49
CA LEU A 64 -8.42 -13.73 -7.08
C LEU A 64 -8.48 -15.23 -6.74
N SER A 65 -7.77 -16.06 -7.50
CA SER A 65 -7.68 -17.50 -7.24
C SER A 65 -7.00 -17.77 -5.90
N ILE A 66 -5.90 -17.07 -5.60
CA ILE A 66 -5.21 -17.14 -4.31
C ILE A 66 -6.13 -16.66 -3.21
N LEU A 67 -6.77 -15.49 -3.37
CA LEU A 67 -7.66 -14.92 -2.36
C LEU A 67 -8.83 -15.84 -2.00
N LYS A 68 -9.45 -16.46 -3.02
CA LYS A 68 -10.56 -17.42 -2.83
C LYS A 68 -10.10 -18.71 -2.13
N GLY A 69 -8.84 -19.13 -2.34
CA GLY A 69 -8.27 -20.31 -1.71
C GLY A 69 -7.64 -20.05 -0.34
N THR A 70 -7.43 -18.77 0.02
CA THR A 70 -6.82 -18.41 1.28
C THR A 70 -7.83 -18.42 2.43
N GLU A 71 -7.45 -19.07 3.54
CA GLU A 71 -8.27 -19.15 4.74
C GLU A 71 -8.46 -17.77 5.40
N LYS A 72 -9.60 -17.60 6.10
CA LYS A 72 -9.89 -16.34 6.80
C LYS A 72 -8.98 -16.05 8.01
N THR A 73 -8.25 -17.05 8.48
CA THR A 73 -7.23 -16.91 9.52
C THR A 73 -6.04 -16.09 9.06
N THR A 74 -5.68 -16.18 7.76
CA THR A 74 -4.71 -15.28 7.13
C THR A 74 -5.38 -13.93 6.88
N LYS A 75 -4.84 -12.87 7.45
CA LYS A 75 -5.35 -11.52 7.27
C LYS A 75 -5.07 -10.99 5.86
N LEU A 76 -6.03 -10.26 5.28
CA LEU A 76 -5.84 -9.60 4.00
C LEU A 76 -5.46 -8.13 4.21
N ALA A 77 -4.31 -7.74 3.69
CA ALA A 77 -3.88 -6.35 3.61
C ALA A 77 -3.81 -5.90 2.13
N LEU A 78 -4.29 -4.71 1.85
CA LEU A 78 -4.35 -4.16 0.49
C LEU A 78 -3.88 -2.72 0.48
N SER A 79 -3.00 -2.36 -0.47
CA SER A 79 -2.71 -0.98 -0.86
C SER A 79 -3.45 -0.64 -2.14
N LEU A 80 -4.07 0.55 -2.22
CA LEU A 80 -4.72 1.01 -3.46
C LEU A 80 -3.72 1.44 -4.54
N SER A 81 -2.50 1.83 -4.15
CA SER A 81 -1.31 2.08 -4.95
C SER A 81 -1.29 3.37 -5.78
N ASP A 82 -2.34 3.69 -6.54
CA ASP A 82 -2.37 4.84 -7.45
C ASP A 82 -3.82 5.23 -7.81
N PRO A 83 -4.19 6.53 -7.77
CA PRO A 83 -5.56 6.96 -8.06
C PRO A 83 -6.01 6.66 -9.50
N GLY A 84 -5.09 6.69 -10.47
CA GLY A 84 -5.40 6.32 -11.87
C GLY A 84 -5.65 4.82 -12.03
N VAL A 85 -4.90 3.98 -11.30
CA VAL A 85 -5.15 2.53 -11.23
C VAL A 85 -6.51 2.27 -10.61
N VAL A 86 -6.83 2.93 -9.48
CA VAL A 86 -8.14 2.79 -8.83
C VAL A 86 -9.27 3.20 -9.77
N GLN A 87 -9.14 4.33 -10.46
CA GLN A 87 -10.16 4.83 -11.38
C GLN A 87 -10.37 3.88 -12.58
N THR A 88 -9.27 3.40 -13.17
CA THR A 88 -9.30 2.56 -14.36
C THR A 88 -9.82 1.15 -14.07
N PHE A 89 -9.43 0.58 -12.96
CA PHE A 89 -9.73 -0.80 -12.58
C PHE A 89 -10.70 -0.92 -11.39
N LYS A 90 -11.56 0.08 -11.20
CA LYS A 90 -12.52 0.15 -10.08
C LYS A 90 -13.38 -1.11 -9.92
N SER A 91 -13.77 -1.73 -11.03
CA SER A 91 -14.52 -2.98 -11.02
C SER A 91 -13.76 -4.15 -10.41
N ARG A 92 -12.43 -4.20 -10.61
CA ARG A 92 -11.56 -5.24 -10.04
C ARG A 92 -11.40 -5.07 -8.53
N PHE A 93 -11.23 -3.83 -8.06
CA PHE A 93 -11.25 -3.55 -6.62
C PHE A 93 -12.58 -3.97 -6.00
N LYS A 94 -13.70 -3.63 -6.64
CA LYS A 94 -15.03 -4.06 -6.17
C LYS A 94 -15.12 -5.59 -6.08
N GLU A 95 -14.65 -6.32 -7.09
CA GLU A 95 -14.67 -7.78 -7.07
C GLU A 95 -13.85 -8.36 -5.90
N VAL A 96 -12.70 -7.77 -5.57
CA VAL A 96 -11.91 -8.17 -4.40
C VAL A 96 -12.70 -7.96 -3.10
N PHE A 97 -13.32 -6.79 -2.93
CA PHE A 97 -14.12 -6.48 -1.74
C PHE A 97 -15.38 -7.37 -1.64
N ASP A 98 -15.98 -7.76 -2.77
CA ASP A 98 -17.13 -8.69 -2.82
C ASP A 98 -16.71 -10.12 -2.41
N VAL A 99 -15.47 -10.54 -2.70
CA VAL A 99 -14.95 -11.84 -2.25
C VAL A 99 -14.67 -11.83 -0.76
N ARG A 100 -14.05 -10.75 -0.25
CA ARG A 100 -13.66 -10.69 1.14
C ARG A 100 -13.45 -9.24 1.59
N LYS A 101 -14.00 -8.89 2.76
CA LYS A 101 -13.68 -7.63 3.43
C LYS A 101 -12.18 -7.59 3.77
N VAL A 102 -11.51 -6.49 3.48
CA VAL A 102 -10.08 -6.29 3.74
C VAL A 102 -9.85 -6.08 5.24
N ASP A 103 -8.87 -6.76 5.83
CA ASP A 103 -8.53 -6.57 7.24
C ASP A 103 -7.77 -5.26 7.46
N TYR A 104 -6.84 -4.90 6.54
CA TYR A 104 -6.02 -3.69 6.60
C TYR A 104 -5.92 -3.02 5.23
N LEU A 105 -6.52 -1.84 5.08
CA LEU A 105 -6.49 -1.08 3.83
C LEU A 105 -5.58 0.15 3.98
N PHE A 106 -4.65 0.28 3.05
CA PHE A 106 -3.72 1.41 2.95
C PHE A 106 -4.03 2.21 1.68
N CYS A 107 -4.23 3.51 1.82
CA CYS A 107 -4.41 4.40 0.68
C CYS A 107 -4.02 5.84 1.02
N ASN A 108 -3.85 6.67 -0.01
CA ASN A 108 -3.83 8.10 0.16
C ASN A 108 -5.22 8.70 -0.12
N LYS A 109 -5.37 9.99 0.14
CA LYS A 109 -6.65 10.70 -0.02
C LYS A 109 -7.18 10.64 -1.44
N GLU A 110 -6.32 10.81 -2.44
CA GLU A 110 -6.72 10.79 -3.85
C GLU A 110 -7.18 9.40 -4.30
N GLU A 111 -6.51 8.36 -3.83
CA GLU A 111 -6.91 6.96 -4.05
C GLU A 111 -8.25 6.65 -3.39
N ALA A 112 -8.44 7.09 -2.14
CA ALA A 112 -9.69 6.91 -1.41
C ALA A 112 -10.86 7.60 -2.12
N ILE A 113 -10.67 8.87 -2.55
CA ILE A 113 -11.67 9.63 -3.31
C ILE A 113 -11.99 8.93 -4.64
N SER A 114 -10.97 8.42 -5.36
CA SER A 114 -11.16 7.69 -6.61
C SER A 114 -11.98 6.40 -6.42
N LEU A 115 -11.82 5.74 -5.29
CA LEU A 115 -12.53 4.49 -4.98
C LEU A 115 -13.99 4.74 -4.56
N VAL A 116 -14.22 5.60 -3.59
CA VAL A 116 -15.52 5.76 -2.92
C VAL A 116 -16.07 7.18 -2.92
N GLY A 117 -15.31 8.18 -3.37
CA GLY A 117 -15.73 9.58 -3.40
C GLY A 117 -15.35 10.35 -2.12
N GLU A 118 -15.86 11.59 -2.01
CA GLU A 118 -15.46 12.55 -0.97
C GLU A 118 -15.78 12.09 0.46
N ASN A 119 -16.79 11.24 0.65
CA ASN A 119 -17.16 10.72 1.97
C ASN A 119 -16.33 9.50 2.39
N PHE A 120 -15.10 9.40 1.91
CA PHE A 120 -14.24 8.22 2.04
C PHE A 120 -14.08 7.75 3.50
N VAL A 121 -14.01 8.66 4.47
CA VAL A 121 -13.89 8.29 5.90
C VAL A 121 -15.01 7.35 6.33
N LYS A 122 -16.24 7.56 5.86
CA LYS A 122 -17.38 6.70 6.18
C LYS A 122 -17.47 5.49 5.26
N ASP A 123 -17.26 5.70 3.96
CA ASP A 123 -17.59 4.71 2.95
C ASP A 123 -16.57 3.56 2.92
N LEU A 124 -15.30 3.82 3.28
CA LEU A 124 -14.26 2.78 3.40
C LEU A 124 -14.56 1.76 4.51
N SER A 125 -15.33 2.12 5.54
CA SER A 125 -15.70 1.20 6.63
C SER A 125 -16.53 0.01 6.15
N SER A 126 -17.21 0.13 5.02
CA SER A 126 -17.91 -0.99 4.37
C SER A 126 -16.98 -1.98 3.69
N LEU A 127 -15.79 -1.55 3.27
CA LEU A 127 -14.82 -2.29 2.46
C LEU A 127 -13.69 -2.90 3.30
N ALA A 128 -13.33 -2.24 4.40
CA ALA A 128 -12.23 -2.67 5.25
C ALA A 128 -12.62 -2.67 6.73
N VAL A 129 -11.97 -3.54 7.52
CA VAL A 129 -12.11 -3.57 8.98
C VAL A 129 -11.30 -2.42 9.59
N ASN A 130 -10.05 -2.32 9.15
CA ASN A 130 -9.12 -1.27 9.53
C ASN A 130 -8.62 -0.58 8.26
N TYR A 131 -8.52 0.73 8.27
CA TYR A 131 -7.96 1.46 7.14
C TYR A 131 -7.25 2.73 7.57
N VAL A 132 -6.29 3.14 6.76
CA VAL A 132 -5.60 4.41 6.88
C VAL A 132 -5.63 5.16 5.56
N VAL A 133 -5.94 6.45 5.63
CA VAL A 133 -5.88 7.37 4.50
C VAL A 133 -4.82 8.41 4.78
N THR A 134 -3.66 8.28 4.14
CA THR A 134 -2.58 9.25 4.25
C THR A 134 -2.86 10.51 3.43
N ASN A 135 -2.37 11.67 3.87
CA ASN A 135 -2.61 12.95 3.22
C ASN A 135 -1.34 13.82 3.14
N GLY A 136 -0.24 13.22 2.68
CA GLY A 136 1.02 13.91 2.47
C GLY A 136 1.58 14.54 3.75
N ALA A 137 1.75 15.86 3.75
CA ALA A 137 2.26 16.61 4.90
C ALA A 137 1.19 16.95 5.96
N GLU A 138 -0.05 16.51 5.72
CA GLU A 138 -1.17 16.73 6.62
C GLU A 138 -1.44 15.50 7.50
N SER A 139 -2.53 15.54 8.28
CA SER A 139 -2.92 14.40 9.12
C SER A 139 -3.38 13.22 8.29
N SER A 140 -2.97 12.00 8.69
CA SER A 140 -3.57 10.76 8.18
C SER A 140 -4.83 10.43 8.99
N TYR A 141 -5.84 9.91 8.30
CA TYR A 141 -7.09 9.44 8.92
C TYR A 141 -7.00 7.94 9.14
N VAL A 142 -7.19 7.49 10.36
CA VAL A 142 -7.14 6.07 10.73
C VAL A 142 -8.50 5.63 11.24
N SER A 143 -8.94 4.45 10.82
CA SER A 143 -10.08 3.76 11.43
C SER A 143 -9.63 2.38 11.90
N GLU A 144 -9.79 2.11 13.16
CA GLU A 144 -9.55 0.82 13.79
C GLU A 144 -10.88 0.30 14.36
N GLU A 145 -11.41 -0.77 13.75
CA GLU A 145 -12.68 -1.40 14.14
C GLU A 145 -13.85 -0.39 14.30
N GLY A 146 -13.88 0.64 13.46
CA GLY A 146 -14.89 1.69 13.49
C GLY A 146 -14.61 2.86 14.42
N SER A 147 -13.53 2.83 15.19
CA SER A 147 -13.01 3.97 15.95
C SER A 147 -12.11 4.83 15.08
N TYR A 148 -12.33 6.14 15.08
CA TYR A 148 -11.61 7.08 14.22
C TYR A 148 -10.57 7.88 14.99
N ALA A 149 -9.40 8.05 14.40
CA ALA A 149 -8.31 8.86 14.92
C ALA A 149 -7.59 9.60 13.78
N GLU A 150 -6.89 10.67 14.12
CA GLU A 150 -6.00 11.38 13.23
C GLU A 150 -4.57 11.29 13.74
N ILE A 151 -3.64 10.98 12.84
CA ILE A 151 -2.21 11.01 13.11
C ILE A 151 -1.62 12.22 12.38
N LYS A 152 -1.09 13.17 13.14
CA LYS A 152 -0.42 14.34 12.55
C LYS A 152 0.86 13.93 11.86
N ALA A 153 1.06 14.41 10.63
CA ALA A 153 2.32 14.22 9.93
C ALA A 153 3.46 14.93 10.69
N LYS A 154 4.64 14.30 10.71
CA LYS A 154 5.85 14.97 11.22
C LYS A 154 6.29 16.04 10.22
N SER A 155 6.48 17.28 10.71
CA SER A 155 6.98 18.38 9.90
C SER A 155 8.45 18.14 9.54
N VAL A 156 8.72 17.78 8.29
CA VAL A 156 10.07 17.54 7.75
C VAL A 156 10.22 18.21 6.40
N LYS A 157 11.45 18.44 5.98
CA LYS A 157 11.74 18.93 4.63
C LYS A 157 11.80 17.74 3.67
N ALA A 158 10.70 17.49 2.95
CA ALA A 158 10.68 16.45 1.94
C ALA A 158 11.61 16.77 0.77
N ILE A 159 12.37 15.76 0.34
CA ILE A 159 13.24 15.79 -0.85
C ILE A 159 12.58 15.00 -1.98
N ASP A 160 12.01 13.84 -1.65
CA ASP A 160 11.35 12.93 -2.60
C ASP A 160 10.25 12.15 -1.88
N SER A 161 9.03 12.16 -2.41
CA SER A 161 7.89 11.41 -1.84
C SER A 161 7.85 9.95 -2.28
N ASN A 162 8.77 9.51 -3.16
CA ASN A 162 8.79 8.15 -3.68
C ASN A 162 9.07 7.13 -2.56
N GLY A 163 8.25 6.07 -2.49
CA GLY A 163 8.36 5.02 -1.49
C GLY A 163 7.74 5.36 -0.12
N ALA A 164 7.14 6.56 0.05
CA ALA A 164 6.53 6.95 1.32
C ALA A 164 5.34 6.06 1.70
N GLY A 165 4.48 5.73 0.73
CA GLY A 165 3.36 4.80 0.92
C GLY A 165 3.84 3.38 1.20
N ASP A 166 4.86 2.92 0.47
CA ASP A 166 5.40 1.56 0.61
C ASP A 166 6.03 1.34 1.99
N ILE A 167 6.84 2.30 2.44
CA ILE A 167 7.45 2.20 3.78
C ILE A 167 6.40 2.35 4.88
N PHE A 168 5.37 3.18 4.67
CA PHE A 168 4.26 3.30 5.61
C PHE A 168 3.59 1.95 5.81
N ALA A 169 3.13 1.33 4.72
CA ALA A 169 2.45 0.04 4.76
C ALA A 169 3.36 -1.06 5.33
N GLY A 170 4.61 -1.14 4.87
CA GLY A 170 5.58 -2.14 5.35
C GLY A 170 5.89 -1.99 6.84
N ALA A 171 6.08 -0.77 7.35
CA ALA A 171 6.32 -0.49 8.75
C ALA A 171 5.10 -0.81 9.61
N ALA A 172 3.90 -0.39 9.17
CA ALA A 172 2.65 -0.69 9.87
C ALA A 172 2.39 -2.21 9.93
N LEU A 173 2.54 -2.92 8.81
CA LEU A 173 2.38 -4.38 8.77
C LEU A 173 3.37 -5.10 9.69
N ASN A 174 4.62 -4.61 9.78
CA ASN A 174 5.59 -5.18 10.72
C ASN A 174 5.10 -5.05 12.17
N LYS A 175 4.60 -3.89 12.57
CA LYS A 175 4.07 -3.66 13.92
C LYS A 175 2.82 -4.49 14.22
N ILE A 176 1.92 -4.63 13.25
CA ILE A 176 0.73 -5.50 13.37
C ILE A 176 1.17 -6.96 13.61
N ILE A 177 2.18 -7.45 12.91
CA ILE A 177 2.72 -8.81 13.09
C ILE A 177 3.36 -8.99 14.48
N GLU A 178 3.92 -7.93 15.06
CA GLU A 178 4.45 -7.89 16.41
C GLU A 178 3.34 -7.84 17.48
N GLY A 179 2.10 -7.55 17.11
CA GLY A 179 0.93 -7.54 18.00
C GLY A 179 0.46 -6.15 18.42
N ASP A 180 0.98 -5.09 17.81
CA ASP A 180 0.53 -3.72 18.07
C ASP A 180 -0.90 -3.50 17.52
N SER A 181 -1.62 -2.52 18.08
CA SER A 181 -2.88 -2.04 17.53
C SER A 181 -2.67 -1.42 16.15
N PHE A 182 -3.72 -1.35 15.33
CA PHE A 182 -3.62 -0.76 14.00
C PHE A 182 -3.26 0.74 14.07
N LEU A 183 -3.79 1.46 15.05
CA LEU A 183 -3.46 2.87 15.28
C LEU A 183 -1.97 3.06 15.58
N ASN A 184 -1.43 2.32 16.55
CA ASN A 184 0.00 2.39 16.89
C ASN A 184 0.90 1.99 15.71
N ALA A 185 0.49 0.97 14.96
CA ALA A 185 1.17 0.54 13.75
C ALA A 185 1.20 1.65 12.68
N CYS A 186 0.09 2.37 12.50
CA CYS A 186 0.03 3.52 11.59
C CYS A 186 0.86 4.71 12.08
N GLU A 187 0.98 4.96 13.39
CA GLU A 187 1.87 5.96 13.94
C GLU A 187 3.34 5.65 13.59
N PHE A 188 3.74 4.38 13.72
CA PHE A 188 5.07 3.94 13.29
C PHE A 188 5.25 4.07 11.78
N GLY A 189 4.24 3.73 10.96
CA GLY A 189 4.23 3.94 9.51
C GLY A 189 4.43 5.42 9.15
N ASN A 190 3.74 6.32 9.83
CA ASN A 190 3.88 7.77 9.67
C ASN A 190 5.30 8.27 10.03
N TYR A 191 5.88 7.73 11.12
CA TYR A 191 7.27 7.99 11.49
C TYR A 191 8.23 7.53 10.39
N ALA A 192 8.08 6.29 9.91
CA ALA A 192 8.92 5.72 8.86
C ALA A 192 8.84 6.54 7.56
N SER A 193 7.64 6.96 7.17
CA SER A 193 7.43 7.83 6.01
C SER A 193 8.13 9.18 6.17
N SER A 194 8.13 9.76 7.37
CA SER A 194 8.83 11.02 7.63
C SER A 194 10.35 10.92 7.44
N ILE A 195 10.92 9.74 7.60
CA ILE A 195 12.35 9.51 7.37
C ILE A 195 12.66 9.35 5.88
N ILE A 196 11.90 8.49 5.15
CA ILE A 196 12.20 8.21 3.74
C ILE A 196 12.03 9.43 2.84
N VAL A 197 11.05 10.31 3.09
CA VAL A 197 10.84 11.49 2.26
C VAL A 197 11.99 12.50 2.31
N GLN A 198 12.91 12.36 3.25
CA GLN A 198 14.13 13.16 3.36
C GLN A 198 15.30 12.55 2.58
N GLU A 199 15.11 11.38 1.98
CA GLU A 199 16.12 10.69 1.20
C GLU A 199 15.87 10.87 -0.31
N LYS A 200 16.93 10.65 -1.12
CA LYS A 200 16.83 10.66 -2.59
C LYS A 200 16.52 9.29 -3.18
N SER A 201 16.34 8.30 -2.34
CA SER A 201 16.08 6.91 -2.72
C SER A 201 14.72 6.48 -2.20
N PRO A 202 13.95 5.68 -2.94
CA PRO A 202 12.68 5.11 -2.46
C PRO A 202 12.88 4.00 -1.40
N ARG A 203 14.13 3.72 -1.03
CA ARG A 203 14.47 2.69 -0.02
C ARG A 203 15.54 3.23 0.92
N LEU A 204 15.39 2.91 2.19
CA LEU A 204 16.42 3.13 3.21
C LEU A 204 17.52 2.05 3.11
N SER A 205 18.70 2.35 3.58
CA SER A 205 19.75 1.36 3.80
C SER A 205 19.37 0.42 4.96
N ILE A 206 20.02 -0.75 5.03
CA ILE A 206 19.79 -1.72 6.13
C ILE A 206 20.04 -1.07 7.49
N ASP A 207 21.07 -0.24 7.61
CA ASP A 207 21.39 0.41 8.88
C ASP A 207 20.36 1.49 9.26
N GLN A 208 19.82 2.21 8.27
CA GLN A 208 18.71 3.14 8.49
C GLN A 208 17.44 2.41 8.93
N TYR A 209 17.11 1.24 8.35
CA TYR A 209 16.00 0.41 8.82
C TYR A 209 16.19 -0.07 10.26
N LYS A 210 17.40 -0.51 10.64
CA LYS A 210 17.70 -0.90 12.02
C LYS A 210 17.54 0.26 12.99
N LYS A 211 18.05 1.44 12.60
CA LYS A 211 17.93 2.67 13.40
C LYS A 211 16.48 3.10 13.55
N LEU A 212 15.70 3.09 12.46
CA LEU A 212 14.27 3.40 12.46
C LEU A 212 13.51 2.60 13.53
N LYS A 213 13.83 1.31 13.66
CA LYS A 213 13.20 0.41 14.63
C LYS A 213 13.71 0.62 16.07
N ALA A 214 14.94 1.10 16.24
CA ALA A 214 15.54 1.34 17.55
C ALA A 214 15.15 2.71 18.14
N ASP A 215 14.88 3.69 17.30
CA ASP A 215 14.60 5.09 17.67
C ASP A 215 13.09 5.32 17.97
N TYR A 216 12.23 4.36 17.63
CA TYR A 216 10.78 4.39 17.91
C TYR A 216 10.42 3.52 19.12
#